data_ba8e9161b568d795f3457999d7ecca11
#
_entry.id   ba8e9161b568d795f3457999d7ecca11
#
_cell.length_a   1.000
_cell.length_b   1.000
_cell.length_c   1.000
_cell.angle_alpha   90.00
_cell.angle_beta   90.00
_cell.angle_gamma   90.00
#
_symmetry.space_group_name_H-M   'P 1'
#
loop_
_entity.id
_entity.type
_entity.pdbx_description
1 polymer ?
#
loop_
_entity_poly.entity_id
_entity_poly.type
_entity_poly.pdbx_seq_one_letter_code
_entity_poly.pdbx_strand_id
1 'polypeptide(L)'
;MRLGVDVGTVRIGVSRSDLHGMLASPVETVARASDGTDVRRLLQIASDVEALEIIVGLPLALSGRQTASTDDALAFADTLASHTQLPVRLVDERLSTVSAHAALRSSGKRTKQSRPVVDQVAATIILQHALDVERTSQKPPGTLVTPNIGTAP
;
A
#
# COMPACT_ATOMS: atom_id res chain seq x y z
N MET A 1 11.99 -1.58 -9.26
CA MET A 1 11.15 -0.64 -8.50
C MET A 1 10.03 -1.36 -7.80
N ARG A 2 9.49 -0.78 -6.76
CA ARG A 2 8.37 -1.35 -6.01
C ARG A 2 7.25 -0.33 -5.92
N LEU A 3 6.02 -0.82 -5.87
CA LEU A 3 4.83 0.01 -5.71
C LEU A 3 4.33 -0.13 -4.28
N GLY A 4 3.98 1.00 -3.65
CA GLY A 4 3.38 1.01 -2.33
C GLY A 4 1.92 1.43 -2.42
N VAL A 5 1.06 0.77 -1.66
CA VAL A 5 -0.39 0.97 -1.72
C VAL A 5 -0.95 1.08 -0.31
N ASP A 6 -1.70 2.13 -0.06
CA ASP A 6 -2.46 2.32 1.16
C ASP A 6 -3.95 2.32 0.83
N VAL A 7 -4.64 1.26 1.24
CA VAL A 7 -6.05 1.04 0.87
C VAL A 7 -6.97 1.73 1.87
N GLY A 8 -7.57 2.84 1.44
CA GLY A 8 -8.63 3.49 2.20
C GLY A 8 -10.00 3.05 1.72
N THR A 9 -11.05 3.40 2.46
CA THR A 9 -12.42 3.02 2.10
C THR A 9 -12.93 3.78 0.87
N VAL A 10 -12.42 4.98 0.65
CA VAL A 10 -12.85 5.86 -0.45
C VAL A 10 -11.74 6.03 -1.48
N ARG A 11 -10.48 6.07 -1.05
CA ARG A 11 -9.34 6.34 -1.92
C ARG A 11 -8.18 5.43 -1.57
N ILE A 12 -7.32 5.23 -2.56
CA ILE A 12 -6.10 4.43 -2.44
C ILE A 12 -4.91 5.34 -2.70
N GLY A 13 -4.01 5.44 -1.74
CA GLY A 13 -2.75 6.16 -1.92
C GLY A 13 -1.73 5.26 -2.59
N VAL A 14 -0.96 5.82 -3.52
CA VAL A 14 0.04 5.06 -4.28
C VAL A 14 1.38 5.76 -4.21
N SER A 15 2.42 4.97 -3.97
CA SER A 15 3.81 5.42 -3.96
C SER A 15 4.67 4.46 -4.78
N ARG A 16 5.90 4.88 -5.07
CA ARG A 16 6.87 4.03 -5.78
C ARG A 16 8.24 4.20 -5.17
N SER A 17 9.09 3.21 -5.33
CA SER A 17 10.50 3.33 -4.98
C SER A 17 11.31 3.77 -6.20
N ASP A 18 12.56 4.17 -5.94
CA ASP A 18 13.55 4.33 -7.00
C ASP A 18 14.03 2.96 -7.48
N LEU A 19 14.87 2.96 -8.51
CA LEU A 19 15.40 1.73 -9.10
C LEU A 19 16.16 0.87 -8.09
N HIS A 20 16.86 1.50 -7.16
CA HIS A 20 17.70 0.78 -6.19
C HIS A 20 16.96 0.43 -4.90
N GLY A 21 15.70 0.77 -4.78
CA GLY A 21 14.92 0.46 -3.58
C GLY A 21 15.36 1.23 -2.35
N MET A 22 15.85 2.45 -2.51
CA MET A 22 16.36 3.27 -1.41
C MET A 22 15.33 4.26 -0.88
N LEU A 23 14.59 4.92 -1.77
CA LEU A 23 13.67 6.00 -1.41
C LEU A 23 12.29 5.77 -2.04
N ALA A 24 11.26 6.04 -1.24
CA ALA A 24 9.88 6.02 -1.71
C ALA A 24 9.42 7.44 -2.04
N SER A 25 8.58 7.57 -3.06
CA SER A 25 8.02 8.86 -3.49
C SER A 25 6.54 8.68 -3.81
N PRO A 26 5.70 9.72 -3.57
CA PRO A 26 4.29 9.63 -3.91
C PRO A 26 4.07 9.61 -5.42
N VAL A 27 3.02 8.93 -5.85
CA VAL A 27 2.66 8.83 -7.26
C VAL A 27 1.28 9.43 -7.52
N GLU A 28 0.23 8.87 -6.89
CA GLU A 28 -1.13 9.21 -7.26
C GLU A 28 -2.09 8.78 -6.16
N THR A 29 -3.28 9.35 -6.16
CA THR A 29 -4.42 8.88 -5.37
C THR A 29 -5.46 8.32 -6.34
N VAL A 30 -5.88 7.09 -6.11
CA VAL A 30 -6.83 6.39 -6.98
C VAL A 30 -8.15 6.25 -6.23
N ALA A 31 -9.26 6.63 -6.87
CA ALA A 31 -10.57 6.46 -6.26
C ALA A 31 -10.97 4.98 -6.21
N ARG A 32 -11.56 4.56 -5.09
CA ARG A 32 -12.10 3.20 -4.98
C ARG A 32 -13.26 3.04 -5.95
N ALA A 33 -13.38 1.87 -6.52
CA ALA A 33 -14.44 1.56 -7.49
C ALA A 33 -14.88 0.11 -7.32
N SER A 34 -16.18 -0.15 -7.49
CA SER A 34 -16.71 -1.51 -7.38
C SER A 34 -16.63 -2.30 -8.68
N ASP A 35 -16.30 -1.62 -9.79
CA ASP A 35 -16.25 -2.24 -11.13
C ASP A 35 -14.84 -2.70 -11.54
N GLY A 36 -13.87 -2.64 -10.66
CA GLY A 36 -12.50 -3.08 -10.93
C GLY A 36 -11.62 -2.04 -11.58
N THR A 37 -12.11 -0.82 -11.83
CA THR A 37 -11.28 0.23 -12.45
C THR A 37 -10.13 0.65 -11.54
N ASP A 38 -10.31 0.60 -10.22
CA ASP A 38 -9.24 0.89 -9.27
C ASP A 38 -8.09 -0.11 -9.38
N VAL A 39 -8.40 -1.41 -9.45
CA VAL A 39 -7.39 -2.44 -9.63
C VAL A 39 -6.67 -2.27 -10.97
N ARG A 40 -7.40 -2.02 -12.04
CA ARG A 40 -6.80 -1.79 -13.36
C ARG A 40 -5.86 -0.59 -13.35
N ARG A 41 -6.27 0.48 -12.67
CA ARG A 41 -5.41 1.69 -12.57
C ARG A 41 -4.12 1.38 -11.82
N LEU A 42 -4.21 0.66 -10.71
CA LEU A 42 -3.02 0.29 -9.93
C LEU A 42 -2.07 -0.58 -10.76
N LEU A 43 -2.60 -1.54 -11.50
CA LEU A 43 -1.76 -2.41 -12.33
C LEU A 43 -1.17 -1.65 -13.52
N GLN A 44 -1.88 -0.64 -14.04
CA GLN A 44 -1.32 0.24 -15.07
C GLN A 44 -0.14 1.04 -14.51
N ILE A 45 -0.29 1.60 -13.31
CA ILE A 45 0.80 2.33 -12.65
C ILE A 45 1.98 1.39 -12.41
N ALA A 46 1.73 0.18 -11.92
CA ALA A 46 2.78 -0.80 -11.69
C ALA A 46 3.55 -1.11 -12.99
N SER A 47 2.83 -1.22 -14.09
CA SER A 47 3.46 -1.45 -15.40
C SER A 47 4.29 -0.23 -15.83
N ASP A 48 3.73 0.97 -15.67
CA ASP A 48 4.40 2.21 -16.08
C ASP A 48 5.71 2.42 -15.33
N VAL A 49 5.77 2.07 -14.04
CA VAL A 49 6.99 2.22 -13.24
C VAL A 49 7.86 0.97 -13.26
N GLU A 50 7.45 -0.06 -13.99
CA GLU A 50 8.17 -1.33 -14.07
C GLU A 50 8.39 -1.94 -12.67
N ALA A 51 7.32 -2.01 -11.89
CA ALA A 51 7.37 -2.54 -10.54
C ALA A 51 7.69 -4.02 -10.54
N LEU A 52 8.54 -4.45 -9.60
CA LEU A 52 8.88 -5.85 -9.39
C LEU A 52 7.98 -6.51 -8.37
N GLU A 53 7.36 -5.73 -7.49
CA GLU A 53 6.40 -6.22 -6.50
C GLU A 53 5.54 -5.07 -6.02
N ILE A 54 4.43 -5.42 -5.37
CA ILE A 54 3.48 -4.46 -4.82
C ILE A 54 3.41 -4.67 -3.30
N ILE A 55 3.62 -3.59 -2.55
CA ILE A 55 3.55 -3.59 -1.09
C ILE A 55 2.25 -2.96 -0.67
N VAL A 56 1.42 -3.67 0.07
CA VAL A 56 0.12 -3.20 0.54
C VAL A 56 0.18 -3.06 2.06
N GLY A 57 -0.17 -1.90 2.58
CA GLY A 57 -0.24 -1.68 4.01
C GLY A 57 -1.41 -2.43 4.62
N LEU A 58 -1.18 -3.10 5.74
CA LEU A 58 -2.22 -3.84 6.46
C LEU A 58 -2.59 -3.04 7.71
N PRO A 59 -3.79 -2.42 7.72
CA PRO A 59 -4.21 -1.65 8.90
C PRO A 59 -4.68 -2.58 10.00
N LEU A 60 -4.06 -2.45 11.15
CA LEU A 60 -4.42 -3.20 12.35
C LEU A 60 -4.66 -2.23 13.50
N ALA A 61 -5.51 -2.62 14.45
CA ALA A 61 -5.60 -1.87 15.70
C ALA A 61 -4.24 -1.92 16.42
N LEU A 62 -3.96 -0.95 17.27
CA LEU A 62 -2.66 -0.90 17.98
C LEU A 62 -2.40 -2.19 18.77
N SER A 63 -3.46 -2.88 19.19
CA SER A 63 -3.36 -4.17 19.89
C SER A 63 -3.00 -5.33 18.95
N GLY A 64 -2.96 -5.10 17.63
CA GLY A 64 -2.78 -6.16 16.64
C GLY A 64 -4.09 -6.79 16.18
N ARG A 65 -5.24 -6.32 16.69
CA ARG A 65 -6.54 -6.86 16.35
C ARG A 65 -6.95 -6.45 14.94
N GLN A 66 -7.57 -7.35 14.20
CA GLN A 66 -8.13 -7.07 12.88
C GLN A 66 -9.40 -6.24 13.03
N THR A 67 -9.55 -5.24 12.15
CA THR A 67 -10.70 -4.36 12.11
C THR A 67 -11.38 -4.50 10.75
N ALA A 68 -12.49 -3.77 10.54
CA ALA A 68 -13.15 -3.73 9.23
C ALA A 68 -12.19 -3.21 8.16
N SER A 69 -11.32 -2.25 8.49
CA SER A 69 -10.31 -1.75 7.56
C SER A 69 -9.28 -2.82 7.22
N THR A 70 -8.91 -3.68 8.18
CA THR A 70 -8.02 -4.81 7.94
C THR A 70 -8.63 -5.77 6.93
N ASP A 71 -9.90 -6.12 7.14
CA ASP A 71 -10.61 -7.05 6.25
C ASP A 71 -10.74 -6.48 4.84
N ASP A 72 -11.02 -5.19 4.71
CA ASP A 72 -11.11 -4.51 3.42
C ASP A 72 -9.76 -4.54 2.69
N ALA A 73 -8.67 -4.24 3.39
CA ALA A 73 -7.34 -4.26 2.80
C ALA A 73 -6.93 -5.67 2.38
N LEU A 74 -7.26 -6.68 3.18
CA LEU A 74 -6.97 -8.08 2.84
C LEU A 74 -7.74 -8.51 1.59
N ALA A 75 -9.02 -8.16 1.51
CA ALA A 75 -9.85 -8.48 0.35
C ALA A 75 -9.33 -7.78 -0.90
N PHE A 76 -8.94 -6.51 -0.78
CA PHE A 76 -8.40 -5.76 -1.90
C PHE A 76 -7.07 -6.36 -2.37
N ALA A 77 -6.17 -6.70 -1.44
CA ALA A 77 -4.89 -7.31 -1.77
C ALA A 77 -5.08 -8.66 -2.47
N ASP A 78 -6.05 -9.45 -2.03
CA ASP A 78 -6.36 -10.72 -2.66
C ASP A 78 -6.86 -10.52 -4.09
N THR A 79 -7.76 -9.58 -4.30
CA THR A 79 -8.24 -9.22 -5.64
C THR A 79 -7.11 -8.76 -6.54
N LEU A 80 -6.25 -7.87 -6.00
CA LEU A 80 -5.11 -7.37 -6.75
C LEU A 80 -4.17 -8.51 -7.15
N ALA A 81 -3.84 -9.39 -6.20
CA ALA A 81 -2.95 -10.52 -6.46
C ALA A 81 -3.50 -11.47 -7.50
N SER A 82 -4.83 -11.61 -7.57
CA SER A 82 -5.46 -12.51 -8.55
C SER A 82 -5.44 -11.95 -9.98
N HIS A 83 -5.10 -10.66 -10.15
CA HIS A 83 -5.06 -9.99 -11.45
C HIS A 83 -3.65 -9.66 -11.92
N THR A 84 -2.62 -10.07 -11.19
CA THR A 84 -1.24 -9.79 -11.56
C THR A 84 -0.35 -10.99 -11.23
N GLN A 85 0.76 -11.10 -11.95
CA GLN A 85 1.80 -12.09 -11.63
C GLN A 85 2.86 -11.52 -10.70
N LEU A 86 2.80 -10.22 -10.41
CA LEU A 86 3.73 -9.59 -9.48
C LEU A 86 3.45 -10.09 -8.06
N PRO A 87 4.49 -10.31 -7.25
CA PRO A 87 4.27 -10.58 -5.84
C PRO A 87 3.55 -9.42 -5.17
N VAL A 88 2.53 -9.71 -4.38
CA VAL A 88 1.82 -8.74 -3.55
C VAL A 88 2.10 -9.10 -2.10
N ARG A 89 2.64 -8.15 -1.33
CA ARG A 89 3.03 -8.37 0.06
C ARG A 89 2.28 -7.43 0.98
N LEU A 90 1.90 -7.95 2.14
CA LEU A 90 1.24 -7.18 3.19
C LEU A 90 2.27 -6.79 4.24
N VAL A 91 2.29 -5.51 4.62
CA VAL A 91 3.14 -5.04 5.72
C VAL A 91 2.27 -4.34 6.75
N ASP A 92 2.57 -4.58 8.03
CA ASP A 92 1.87 -3.95 9.14
C ASP A 92 2.15 -2.45 9.12
N GLU A 93 1.09 -1.65 9.00
CA GLU A 93 1.23 -0.19 8.87
C GLU A 93 1.06 0.58 10.18
N ARG A 94 0.94 -0.10 11.33
CA ARG A 94 0.63 0.57 12.60
C ARG A 94 1.57 1.74 12.90
N LEU A 95 2.87 1.51 12.80
CA LEU A 95 3.85 2.57 13.09
C LEU A 95 3.90 3.61 11.98
N SER A 96 3.82 3.19 10.73
CA SER A 96 3.85 4.08 9.58
C SER A 96 2.65 5.02 9.57
N THR A 97 1.45 4.50 9.83
CA THR A 97 0.23 5.29 9.85
C THR A 97 0.27 6.32 10.97
N VAL A 98 0.73 5.94 12.16
CA VAL A 98 0.87 6.88 13.27
C VAL A 98 1.84 8.01 12.91
N SER A 99 2.95 7.70 12.26
CA SER A 99 3.93 8.69 11.85
C SER A 99 3.36 9.66 10.81
N ALA A 100 2.61 9.14 9.82
CA ALA A 100 1.98 9.98 8.80
C ALA A 100 0.98 10.95 9.43
N HIS A 101 0.13 10.45 10.32
CA HIS A 101 -0.87 11.29 11.00
C HIS A 101 -0.20 12.34 11.87
N ALA A 102 0.86 11.99 12.58
CA ALA A 102 1.59 12.94 13.41
C ALA A 102 2.21 14.06 12.58
N ALA A 103 2.82 13.72 11.45
CA ALA A 103 3.43 14.71 10.57
C ALA A 103 2.39 15.68 10.01
N LEU A 104 1.21 15.19 9.63
CA LEU A 104 0.15 16.03 9.09
C LEU A 104 -0.49 16.90 10.15
N ARG A 105 -0.66 16.39 11.37
CA ARG A 105 -1.15 17.21 12.47
C ARG A 105 -0.20 18.35 12.79
N SER A 106 1.10 18.09 12.77
CA SER A 106 2.12 19.11 13.01
C SER A 106 2.07 20.21 11.97
N SER A 107 1.73 19.88 10.72
CA SER A 107 1.63 20.86 9.65
C SER A 107 0.31 21.64 9.68
N GLY A 108 -0.66 21.25 10.50
CA GLY A 108 -1.97 21.90 10.58
C GLY A 108 -2.87 21.69 9.37
N LYS A 109 -2.52 20.79 8.47
CA LYS A 109 -3.31 20.55 7.26
C LYS A 109 -4.39 19.50 7.54
N ARG A 110 -5.62 19.96 7.78
CA ARG A 110 -6.76 19.09 8.08
C ARG A 110 -7.98 19.41 7.26
N THR A 111 -7.79 19.89 6.04
CA THR A 111 -8.89 20.21 5.14
C THR A 111 -9.16 19.06 4.20
N LYS A 112 -10.32 19.10 3.52
CA LYS A 112 -10.65 18.11 2.50
C LYS A 112 -9.61 18.06 1.39
N GLN A 113 -8.99 19.21 1.06
CA GLN A 113 -7.98 19.26 0.02
C GLN A 113 -6.72 18.49 0.40
N SER A 114 -6.43 18.27 1.69
CA SER A 114 -5.25 17.56 2.11
C SER A 114 -5.43 16.04 2.12
N ARG A 115 -6.66 15.52 1.99
CA ARG A 115 -6.92 14.07 2.05
C ARG A 115 -6.18 13.25 0.99
N PRO A 116 -6.15 13.65 -0.30
CA PRO A 116 -5.37 12.91 -1.30
C PRO A 116 -3.88 12.91 -0.98
N VAL A 117 -3.37 14.01 -0.42
CA VAL A 117 -1.97 14.11 0.01
C VAL A 117 -1.72 13.16 1.19
N VAL A 118 -2.66 13.10 2.15
CA VAL A 118 -2.57 12.18 3.29
C VAL A 118 -2.42 10.74 2.80
N ASP A 119 -3.24 10.34 1.84
CA ASP A 119 -3.22 8.97 1.30
C ASP A 119 -1.87 8.67 0.65
N GLN A 120 -1.33 9.61 -0.12
CA GLN A 120 -0.03 9.44 -0.78
C GLN A 120 1.12 9.43 0.23
N VAL A 121 1.05 10.26 1.26
CA VAL A 121 2.06 10.28 2.32
C VAL A 121 2.05 8.95 3.07
N ALA A 122 0.87 8.45 3.40
CA ALA A 122 0.75 7.16 4.08
C ALA A 122 1.35 6.04 3.24
N ALA A 123 1.02 6.00 1.94
CA ALA A 123 1.57 4.99 1.03
C ALA A 123 3.10 5.11 0.92
N THR A 124 3.62 6.33 0.91
CA THR A 124 5.05 6.59 0.83
C THR A 124 5.77 6.09 2.08
N ILE A 125 5.20 6.36 3.26
CA ILE A 125 5.80 5.91 4.53
C ILE A 125 5.74 4.39 4.66
N ILE A 126 4.64 3.78 4.25
CA ILE A 126 4.51 2.31 4.24
C ILE A 126 5.60 1.70 3.37
N LEU A 127 5.78 2.21 2.16
CA LEU A 127 6.78 1.69 1.25
C LEU A 127 8.19 1.94 1.78
N GLN A 128 8.47 3.13 2.29
CA GLN A 128 9.79 3.45 2.84
C GLN A 128 10.14 2.51 3.99
N HIS A 129 9.19 2.25 4.88
CA HIS A 129 9.39 1.32 5.98
C HIS A 129 9.72 -0.09 5.46
N ALA A 130 8.99 -0.56 4.45
CA ALA A 130 9.23 -1.87 3.84
C ALA A 130 10.63 -1.94 3.22
N LEU A 131 11.05 -0.88 2.53
CA LEU A 131 12.39 -0.83 1.93
C LEU A 131 13.48 -0.86 3.00
N ASP A 132 13.28 -0.12 4.09
CA ASP A 132 14.26 -0.06 5.19
C ASP A 132 14.37 -1.42 5.90
N VAL A 133 13.25 -2.08 6.14
CA VAL A 133 13.24 -3.40 6.75
C VAL A 133 13.95 -4.42 5.85
N GLU A 134 13.70 -4.38 4.56
CA GLU A 134 14.35 -5.29 3.62
C GLU A 134 15.86 -5.09 3.61
N ARG A 135 16.33 -3.84 3.58
CA ARG A 135 17.78 -3.56 3.60
C ARG A 135 18.42 -4.03 4.89
N THR A 136 17.76 -3.86 6.02
CA THR A 136 18.30 -4.23 7.32
C THR A 136 18.29 -5.73 7.54
N SER A 137 17.20 -6.40 7.18
CA SER A 137 17.01 -7.83 7.43
C SER A 137 17.54 -8.70 6.30
N GLN A 138 17.72 -8.14 5.11
CA GLN A 138 18.08 -8.84 3.87
C GLN A 138 17.06 -9.92 3.51
N LYS A 139 15.81 -9.70 3.90
CA LYS A 139 14.67 -10.58 3.60
C LYS A 139 13.55 -9.74 3.00
N PRO A 140 12.72 -10.32 2.13
CA PRO A 140 11.56 -9.60 1.62
C PRO A 140 10.66 -9.13 2.75
N PRO A 141 10.06 -7.93 2.63
CA PRO A 141 9.23 -7.39 3.70
C PRO A 141 7.87 -8.07 3.78
N GLY A 142 7.32 -8.17 4.98
CA GLY A 142 5.95 -8.56 5.19
C GLY A 142 5.63 -9.99 4.79
N THR A 143 4.36 -10.20 4.43
CA THR A 143 3.81 -11.52 4.14
C THR A 143 3.30 -11.55 2.70
N LEU A 144 3.69 -12.58 1.95
CA LEU A 144 3.24 -12.76 0.58
C LEU A 144 1.76 -13.15 0.56
N VAL A 145 0.99 -12.47 -0.29
CA VAL A 145 -0.43 -12.78 -0.49
C VAL A 145 -0.54 -13.94 -1.48
N THR A 146 -1.25 -14.99 -1.06
CA THR A 146 -1.59 -16.09 -1.94
C THR A 146 -3.03 -15.89 -2.42
N PRO A 147 -3.27 -15.63 -3.71
CA PRO A 147 -4.62 -15.35 -4.17
C PRO A 147 -5.55 -16.54 -3.93
N ASN A 148 -6.75 -16.24 -3.43
CA ASN A 148 -7.77 -17.26 -3.20
C ASN A 148 -8.72 -17.28 -4.41
N ILE A 149 -8.20 -17.71 -5.55
CA ILE A 149 -8.95 -17.72 -6.81
C ILE A 149 -9.50 -19.08 -7.16
N GLY A 150 -9.50 -20.01 -6.22
CA GLY A 150 -10.07 -21.33 -6.43
C GLY A 150 -9.35 -22.18 -7.45
N THR A 151 -8.13 -21.82 -7.80
CA THR A 151 -7.32 -22.56 -8.76
C THR A 151 -6.43 -23.59 -8.12
N ALA A 152 -6.40 -23.62 -6.82
CA ALA A 152 -5.63 -24.64 -6.11
C ALA A 152 -6.12 -26.01 -6.55
N PRO A 153 -5.25 -26.86 -7.02
CA PRO A 153 -5.65 -28.20 -7.44
C PRO A 153 -6.14 -29.00 -6.25
#